data_aacb695adbb99a6bf47b41469b753fe7
#
_entry.id   aacb695adbb99a6bf47b41469b753fe7
#
_cell.length_a   1.000
_cell.length_b   1.000
_cell.length_c   1.000
_cell.angle_alpha   90.00
_cell.angle_beta   90.00
_cell.angle_gamma   90.00
#
_symmetry.space_group_name_H-M   'P 1'
#
loop_
_entity.id
_entity.type
_entity.pdbx_description
1 polymer ?
#
loop_
_entity_poly.entity_id
_entity_poly.type
_entity_poly.pdbx_seq_one_letter_code
_entity_poly.pdbx_strand_id
1 'polypeptide(L)'
;MKTKPVFVYKGDALAKYNFGDNHPFGPKRHHVFHDELERLSLGALVQITPPSRASIDQLALFHTSSYIDQVSRASEDGKGFLDDGDTPAFLGVFEAASDVVGTTLAAIDAIMHGQARRAFSPIGGLHHARRDKAGGFCVFNDCGVAIHYLRENYNVQRILYVDIDAHHGDGIFYDFEDDADLLFADIHQDGDTLYPGTGASDETGIGNAVNTKINLSLPPGATDNEFSEAWAKVENYLMDNPPEFIILQCGADSLAGDPITQLNLTEAAHRMAALSLCQIADRHCDGRIIGLGGGGYNLDNIAKAWTQVIKAFLVNQKS
;
A
#
# COMPACT_ATOMS: atom_id res chain seq x y z
N MET A 1 -27.73 14.11 2.74
CA MET A 1 -26.93 13.33 3.71
C MET A 1 -25.60 14.05 3.93
N LYS A 2 -25.01 14.05 5.15
CA LYS A 2 -23.67 14.61 5.34
C LYS A 2 -22.67 13.72 4.59
N THR A 3 -21.75 14.30 3.85
CA THR A 3 -20.65 13.56 3.19
C THR A 3 -19.83 12.86 4.26
N LYS A 4 -19.53 11.56 4.06
CA LYS A 4 -18.66 10.81 4.98
C LYS A 4 -17.24 11.35 4.85
N PRO A 5 -16.49 11.51 5.95
CA PRO A 5 -15.13 12.07 5.92
C PRO A 5 -14.12 11.11 5.25
N VAL A 6 -12.99 11.67 4.84
CA VAL A 6 -11.77 10.91 4.55
C VAL A 6 -11.00 10.79 5.86
N PHE A 7 -10.64 9.55 6.26
CA PHE A 7 -9.80 9.31 7.44
C PHE A 7 -8.33 9.30 7.03
N VAL A 8 -7.49 9.95 7.84
CA VAL A 8 -6.02 9.91 7.70
C VAL A 8 -5.43 9.51 9.05
N TYR A 9 -4.66 8.44 9.06
CA TYR A 9 -4.10 7.90 10.28
C TYR A 9 -2.80 8.61 10.66
N LYS A 10 -2.70 9.05 11.92
CA LYS A 10 -1.55 9.78 12.48
C LYS A 10 -1.30 9.34 13.91
N GLY A 11 -0.07 9.01 14.23
CA GLY A 11 0.34 8.74 15.61
C GLY A 11 1.76 8.19 15.70
N ASP A 12 2.38 8.37 16.87
CA ASP A 12 3.76 7.96 17.15
C ASP A 12 3.99 6.44 16.96
N ALA A 13 2.94 5.64 17.13
CA ALA A 13 3.03 4.20 16.91
C ALA A 13 3.43 3.87 15.47
N LEU A 14 2.85 4.55 14.47
CA LEU A 14 3.24 4.40 13.06
C LEU A 14 4.65 4.94 12.79
N ALA A 15 5.04 6.05 13.42
CA ALA A 15 6.37 6.62 13.25
C ALA A 15 7.49 5.70 13.78
N LYS A 16 7.17 4.76 14.69
CA LYS A 16 8.11 3.76 15.21
C LYS A 16 8.49 2.69 14.19
N TYR A 17 7.70 2.49 13.14
CA TYR A 17 8.07 1.60 12.05
C TYR A 17 9.11 2.29 11.16
N ASN A 18 10.37 2.14 11.53
CA ASN A 18 11.53 2.67 10.80
C ASN A 18 12.78 1.92 11.22
N PHE A 19 13.82 1.95 10.39
CA PHE A 19 15.08 1.23 10.62
C PHE A 19 16.25 2.17 10.98
N GLY A 20 15.95 3.38 11.44
CA GLY A 20 16.92 4.38 11.88
C GLY A 20 17.38 5.35 10.79
N ASP A 21 18.19 6.34 11.18
CA ASP A 21 18.57 7.47 10.32
C ASP A 21 19.48 7.09 9.13
N ASN A 22 20.17 5.96 9.22
CA ASN A 22 21.08 5.48 8.16
C ASN A 22 20.40 4.50 7.19
N HIS A 23 19.12 4.25 7.37
CA HIS A 23 18.36 3.35 6.52
C HIS A 23 17.42 4.17 5.62
N PRO A 24 17.18 3.77 4.34
CA PRO A 24 16.24 4.47 3.46
C PRO A 24 14.85 4.63 4.08
N PHE A 25 14.33 3.56 4.71
CA PHE A 25 13.07 3.62 5.46
C PHE A 25 13.30 4.24 6.85
N GLY A 26 13.59 5.54 6.87
CA GLY A 26 13.95 6.29 8.07
C GLY A 26 12.76 6.89 8.83
N PRO A 27 12.99 7.47 10.03
CA PRO A 27 11.93 7.90 10.95
C PRO A 27 11.14 9.13 10.47
N LYS A 28 11.67 9.91 9.52
CA LYS A 28 11.05 11.16 9.08
C LYS A 28 9.88 10.98 8.12
N ARG A 29 9.72 9.80 7.52
CA ARG A 29 8.70 9.52 6.48
C ARG A 29 7.28 9.85 6.94
N HIS A 30 6.92 9.45 8.17
CA HIS A 30 5.61 9.74 8.75
C HIS A 30 5.40 11.26 8.94
N HIS A 31 6.41 11.97 9.44
CA HIS A 31 6.28 13.39 9.81
C HIS A 31 6.16 14.29 8.59
N VAL A 32 6.99 14.10 7.54
CA VAL A 32 6.99 14.98 6.36
C VAL A 32 5.66 14.99 5.63
N PHE A 33 4.94 13.87 5.60
CA PHE A 33 3.60 13.81 5.04
C PHE A 33 2.60 14.65 5.86
N HIS A 34 2.61 14.52 7.19
CA HIS A 34 1.68 15.26 8.03
C HIS A 34 1.99 16.75 8.09
N ASP A 35 3.26 17.13 8.03
CA ASP A 35 3.67 18.53 7.95
C ASP A 35 3.18 19.16 6.64
N GLU A 36 3.29 18.44 5.51
CA GLU A 36 2.79 18.90 4.23
C GLU A 36 1.25 18.96 4.19
N LEU A 37 0.56 18.01 4.83
CA LEU A 37 -0.89 18.01 4.97
C LEU A 37 -1.37 19.28 5.68
N GLU A 38 -0.70 19.68 6.76
CA GLU A 38 -0.99 20.91 7.49
C GLU A 38 -0.62 22.17 6.67
N ARG A 39 0.57 22.19 6.04
CA ARG A 39 1.02 23.30 5.19
C ARG A 39 0.03 23.61 4.07
N LEU A 40 -0.60 22.58 3.50
CA LEU A 40 -1.61 22.69 2.45
C LEU A 40 -3.03 22.92 3.00
N SER A 41 -3.19 23.04 4.32
CA SER A 41 -4.49 23.15 5.01
C SER A 41 -5.46 22.00 4.72
N LEU A 42 -4.95 20.84 4.30
CA LEU A 42 -5.74 19.64 4.04
C LEU A 42 -6.14 18.95 5.36
N GLY A 43 -5.39 19.14 6.45
CA GLY A 43 -5.72 18.61 7.76
C GLY A 43 -7.10 18.99 8.26
N ALA A 44 -7.58 20.20 7.91
CA ALA A 44 -8.93 20.66 8.24
C ALA A 44 -10.07 19.98 7.42
N LEU A 45 -9.72 19.32 6.31
CA LEU A 45 -10.68 18.67 5.40
C LEU A 45 -10.79 17.15 5.62
N VAL A 46 -9.91 16.56 6.42
CA VAL A 46 -9.87 15.13 6.74
C VAL A 46 -10.12 14.90 8.23
N GLN A 47 -10.47 13.69 8.59
CA GLN A 47 -10.51 13.28 9.98
C GLN A 47 -9.20 12.58 10.35
N ILE A 48 -8.39 13.23 11.19
CA ILE A 48 -7.21 12.62 11.76
C ILE A 48 -7.64 11.57 12.79
N THR A 49 -7.13 10.35 12.62
CA THR A 49 -7.52 9.17 13.40
C THR A 49 -6.28 8.50 13.99
N PRO A 50 -6.30 8.05 15.26
CA PRO A 50 -5.16 7.37 15.85
C PRO A 50 -4.95 5.97 15.24
N PRO A 51 -3.71 5.46 15.25
CA PRO A 51 -3.40 4.10 14.86
C PRO A 51 -4.01 3.06 15.81
N SER A 52 -4.07 1.82 15.34
CA SER A 52 -4.51 0.66 16.10
C SER A 52 -3.50 -0.47 15.96
N ARG A 53 -3.44 -1.40 16.92
CA ARG A 53 -2.56 -2.57 16.86
C ARG A 53 -3.34 -3.81 16.47
N ALA A 54 -2.78 -4.60 15.55
CA ALA A 54 -3.31 -5.92 15.20
C ALA A 54 -3.05 -6.94 16.33
N SER A 55 -4.00 -7.83 16.53
CA SER A 55 -3.79 -9.03 17.34
C SER A 55 -2.98 -10.09 16.59
N ILE A 56 -2.44 -11.07 17.32
CA ILE A 56 -1.76 -12.23 16.70
C ILE A 56 -2.71 -12.97 15.76
N ASP A 57 -3.98 -13.14 16.13
CA ASP A 57 -4.98 -13.79 15.27
C ASP A 57 -5.21 -13.03 13.96
N GLN A 58 -5.18 -11.69 14.01
CA GLN A 58 -5.28 -10.87 12.79
C GLN A 58 -4.04 -10.99 11.90
N LEU A 59 -2.84 -11.03 12.49
CA LEU A 59 -1.61 -11.29 11.72
C LEU A 59 -1.63 -12.68 11.07
N ALA A 60 -2.16 -13.68 11.78
CA ALA A 60 -2.26 -15.07 11.32
C ALA A 60 -3.27 -15.27 10.17
N LEU A 61 -4.06 -14.25 9.80
CA LEU A 61 -4.88 -14.29 8.58
C LEU A 61 -4.03 -14.46 7.32
N PHE A 62 -2.81 -13.94 7.34
CA PHE A 62 -1.88 -14.04 6.22
C PHE A 62 -0.58 -14.74 6.58
N HIS A 63 0.03 -14.40 7.71
CA HIS A 63 1.34 -14.90 8.09
C HIS A 63 1.27 -16.24 8.83
N THR A 64 2.31 -17.06 8.66
CA THR A 64 2.44 -18.30 9.43
C THR A 64 2.75 -18.00 10.89
N SER A 65 2.24 -18.84 11.82
CA SER A 65 2.51 -18.69 13.25
C SER A 65 4.01 -18.75 13.57
N SER A 66 4.77 -19.58 12.85
CA SER A 66 6.22 -19.69 13.02
C SER A 66 6.95 -18.39 12.68
N TYR A 67 6.50 -17.67 11.64
CA TYR A 67 7.08 -16.39 11.26
C TYR A 67 6.70 -15.28 12.26
N ILE A 68 5.44 -15.24 12.70
CA ILE A 68 5.00 -14.31 13.74
C ILE A 68 5.84 -14.47 15.02
N ASP A 69 6.07 -15.72 15.45
CA ASP A 69 6.92 -16.04 16.60
C ASP A 69 8.39 -15.65 16.37
N GLN A 70 8.90 -15.80 15.14
CA GLN A 70 10.27 -15.38 14.79
C GLN A 70 10.42 -13.86 14.92
N VAL A 71 9.50 -13.08 14.38
CA VAL A 71 9.51 -11.61 14.49
C VAL A 71 9.38 -11.16 15.94
N SER A 72 8.50 -11.82 16.72
CA SER A 72 8.35 -11.54 18.15
C SER A 72 9.65 -11.73 18.93
N ARG A 73 10.35 -12.83 18.70
CA ARG A 73 11.66 -13.09 19.34
C ARG A 73 12.73 -12.09 18.90
N ALA A 74 12.79 -11.77 17.60
CA ALA A 74 13.73 -10.79 17.09
C ALA A 74 13.47 -9.37 17.63
N SER A 75 12.23 -9.07 17.97
CA SER A 75 11.80 -7.82 18.61
C SER A 75 12.37 -7.60 20.01
N GLU A 76 12.60 -8.70 20.77
CA GLU A 76 13.15 -8.64 22.12
C GLU A 76 14.64 -8.27 22.13
N ASP A 77 15.40 -8.77 21.15
CA ASP A 77 16.85 -8.53 21.05
C ASP A 77 17.20 -7.33 20.17
N GLY A 78 16.40 -7.05 19.16
CA GLY A 78 16.60 -5.97 18.20
C GLY A 78 17.88 -6.12 17.39
N LYS A 79 18.28 -7.35 17.03
CA LYS A 79 19.54 -7.66 16.35
C LYS A 79 19.34 -8.54 15.14
N GLY A 80 20.25 -8.38 14.16
CA GLY A 80 20.23 -9.16 12.92
C GLY A 80 19.22 -8.65 11.92
N PHE A 81 18.82 -9.52 11.00
CA PHE A 81 17.88 -9.22 9.92
C PHE A 81 16.72 -10.20 9.97
N LEU A 82 15.56 -9.74 9.52
CA LEU A 82 14.34 -10.55 9.39
C LEU A 82 14.25 -11.23 8.02
N ASP A 83 15.14 -10.84 7.12
CA ASP A 83 15.32 -11.36 5.76
C ASP A 83 16.81 -11.59 5.44
N ASP A 84 17.15 -11.62 4.14
CA ASP A 84 18.49 -11.89 3.63
C ASP A 84 19.49 -10.70 3.78
N GLY A 85 19.08 -9.57 4.40
CA GLY A 85 20.03 -8.54 4.84
C GLY A 85 19.64 -7.08 4.61
N ASP A 86 18.40 -6.77 4.27
CA ASP A 86 17.93 -5.38 4.10
C ASP A 86 16.76 -4.96 5.01
N THR A 87 16.18 -5.89 5.78
CA THR A 87 15.15 -5.62 6.79
C THR A 87 15.68 -5.89 8.20
N PRO A 88 16.37 -4.92 8.84
CA PRO A 88 16.97 -5.11 10.15
C PRO A 88 15.91 -5.32 11.24
N ALA A 89 16.19 -6.23 12.18
CA ALA A 89 15.44 -6.28 13.42
C ALA A 89 15.82 -5.10 14.33
N PHE A 90 14.86 -4.56 15.06
CA PHE A 90 15.06 -3.55 16.10
C PHE A 90 14.17 -3.83 17.30
N LEU A 91 14.53 -3.27 18.46
CA LEU A 91 13.73 -3.41 19.69
C LEU A 91 12.32 -2.86 19.47
N GLY A 92 11.29 -3.69 19.61
CA GLY A 92 9.90 -3.31 19.37
C GLY A 92 9.44 -3.39 17.90
N VAL A 93 10.20 -4.07 17.03
CA VAL A 93 9.82 -4.25 15.61
C VAL A 93 8.49 -4.99 15.45
N PHE A 94 8.20 -5.96 16.33
CA PHE A 94 6.93 -6.68 16.31
C PHE A 94 5.74 -5.76 16.58
N GLU A 95 5.86 -4.93 17.61
CA GLU A 95 4.82 -3.96 17.98
C GLU A 95 4.62 -2.92 16.89
N ALA A 96 5.72 -2.39 16.35
CA ALA A 96 5.67 -1.37 15.29
C ALA A 96 5.02 -1.93 14.00
N ALA A 97 5.39 -3.13 13.58
CA ALA A 97 4.80 -3.79 12.42
C ALA A 97 3.32 -4.17 12.66
N SER A 98 2.98 -4.62 13.89
CA SER A 98 1.59 -4.90 14.27
C SER A 98 0.74 -3.63 14.30
N ASP A 99 1.30 -2.48 14.67
CA ASP A 99 0.60 -1.18 14.63
C ASP A 99 0.31 -0.75 13.19
N VAL A 100 1.17 -1.06 12.22
CA VAL A 100 0.90 -0.83 10.79
C VAL A 100 -0.28 -1.69 10.32
N VAL A 101 -0.21 -3.00 10.52
CA VAL A 101 -1.30 -3.93 10.13
C VAL A 101 -2.62 -3.52 10.79
N GLY A 102 -2.62 -3.33 12.10
CA GLY A 102 -3.84 -2.96 12.84
C GLY A 102 -4.45 -1.64 12.39
N THR A 103 -3.62 -0.69 11.96
CA THR A 103 -4.09 0.59 11.41
C THR A 103 -4.76 0.40 10.05
N THR A 104 -4.22 -0.44 9.18
CA THR A 104 -4.83 -0.80 7.90
C THR A 104 -6.19 -1.48 8.12
N LEU A 105 -6.30 -2.40 9.10
CA LEU A 105 -7.57 -3.05 9.46
C LEU A 105 -8.59 -2.07 10.05
N ALA A 106 -8.16 -1.16 10.94
CA ALA A 106 -9.04 -0.13 11.50
C ALA A 106 -9.56 0.84 10.41
N ALA A 107 -8.77 1.10 9.38
CA ALA A 107 -9.19 1.88 8.23
C ALA A 107 -10.26 1.15 7.41
N ILE A 108 -10.11 -0.15 7.19
CA ILE A 108 -11.12 -1.00 6.57
C ILE A 108 -12.42 -0.99 7.38
N ASP A 109 -12.34 -1.19 8.69
CA ASP A 109 -13.51 -1.16 9.59
C ASP A 109 -14.26 0.17 9.47
N ALA A 110 -13.54 1.29 9.48
CA ALA A 110 -14.14 2.61 9.35
C ALA A 110 -14.90 2.79 8.03
N ILE A 111 -14.35 2.24 6.93
CA ILE A 111 -14.98 2.27 5.61
C ILE A 111 -16.21 1.34 5.59
N MET A 112 -16.07 0.10 6.03
CA MET A 112 -17.11 -0.92 5.96
C MET A 112 -18.30 -0.61 6.89
N HIS A 113 -18.04 0.00 8.04
CA HIS A 113 -19.10 0.51 8.94
C HIS A 113 -19.68 1.85 8.50
N GLY A 114 -19.18 2.41 7.40
CA GLY A 114 -19.66 3.66 6.83
C GLY A 114 -19.35 4.90 7.66
N GLN A 115 -18.36 4.85 8.52
CA GLN A 115 -17.82 5.99 9.28
C GLN A 115 -16.95 6.87 8.37
N ALA A 116 -16.19 6.25 7.49
CA ALA A 116 -15.43 6.89 6.43
C ALA A 116 -15.90 6.39 5.06
N ARG A 117 -15.69 7.18 4.02
CA ARG A 117 -15.84 6.72 2.63
C ARG A 117 -14.53 6.17 2.10
N ARG A 118 -13.43 6.82 2.49
CA ARG A 118 -12.06 6.54 2.08
C ARG A 118 -11.14 6.73 3.26
N ALA A 119 -10.03 6.03 3.29
CA ALA A 119 -9.04 6.17 4.35
C ALA A 119 -7.62 6.10 3.79
N PHE A 120 -6.66 6.67 4.52
CA PHE A 120 -5.25 6.65 4.15
C PHE A 120 -4.37 6.34 5.37
N SER A 121 -3.50 5.32 5.22
CA SER A 121 -2.47 4.96 6.20
C SER A 121 -1.07 5.22 5.60
N PRO A 122 -0.32 6.20 6.13
CA PRO A 122 0.93 6.65 5.49
C PRO A 122 2.10 5.67 5.59
N ILE A 123 2.03 4.70 6.51
CA ILE A 123 3.12 3.71 6.72
C ILE A 123 2.68 2.30 6.30
N GLY A 124 1.43 2.09 5.94
CA GLY A 124 0.94 0.83 5.35
C GLY A 124 1.43 0.63 3.92
N GLY A 125 1.09 -0.50 3.32
CA GLY A 125 1.52 -0.86 1.97
C GLY A 125 2.81 -1.69 1.94
N LEU A 126 3.02 -2.54 2.94
CA LEU A 126 4.23 -3.36 3.10
C LEU A 126 4.13 -4.63 2.23
N HIS A 127 4.21 -4.45 0.93
CA HIS A 127 3.82 -5.39 -0.12
C HIS A 127 4.83 -6.52 -0.41
N HIS A 128 6.08 -6.44 0.09
CA HIS A 128 7.11 -7.45 -0.18
C HIS A 128 7.10 -8.62 0.81
N ALA A 129 6.62 -8.43 2.04
CA ALA A 129 6.62 -9.52 3.01
C ALA A 129 5.75 -10.69 2.52
N ARG A 130 6.30 -11.90 2.63
CA ARG A 130 5.62 -13.16 2.30
C ARG A 130 4.96 -13.73 3.56
N ARG A 131 4.22 -14.82 3.40
CA ARG A 131 3.55 -15.48 4.54
C ARG A 131 4.50 -15.88 5.64
N ASP A 132 5.73 -16.23 5.31
CA ASP A 132 6.72 -16.85 6.20
C ASP A 132 8.05 -16.11 6.30
N LYS A 133 8.19 -14.93 5.66
CA LYS A 133 9.43 -14.14 5.71
C LYS A 133 9.19 -12.64 5.44
N ALA A 134 10.10 -11.80 5.97
CA ALA A 134 10.22 -10.40 5.59
C ALA A 134 10.89 -10.24 4.21
N GLY A 135 10.83 -9.06 3.64
CA GLY A 135 11.55 -8.67 2.45
C GLY A 135 11.33 -7.19 2.12
N GLY A 136 12.30 -6.55 1.48
CA GLY A 136 12.15 -5.19 0.97
C GLY A 136 11.67 -4.18 2.02
N PHE A 137 12.22 -4.21 3.22
CA PHE A 137 11.83 -3.38 4.37
C PHE A 137 10.43 -3.67 4.93
N CYS A 138 9.75 -4.72 4.46
CA CYS A 138 8.41 -5.12 4.88
C CYS A 138 8.51 -6.28 5.89
N VAL A 139 8.04 -6.04 7.12
CA VAL A 139 8.04 -7.07 8.19
C VAL A 139 6.75 -7.89 8.11
N PHE A 140 5.59 -7.27 8.25
CA PHE A 140 4.29 -7.90 8.01
C PHE A 140 3.60 -7.25 6.82
N ASN A 141 2.99 -8.06 5.97
CA ASN A 141 2.26 -7.61 4.81
C ASN A 141 0.83 -7.21 5.21
N ASP A 142 0.63 -5.94 5.49
CA ASP A 142 -0.68 -5.41 5.88
C ASP A 142 -1.70 -5.48 4.73
N CYS A 143 -1.25 -5.45 3.46
CA CYS A 143 -2.11 -5.64 2.29
C CYS A 143 -2.64 -7.08 2.22
N GLY A 144 -1.78 -8.09 2.41
CA GLY A 144 -2.16 -9.50 2.43
C GLY A 144 -3.12 -9.82 3.58
N VAL A 145 -2.84 -9.29 4.78
CA VAL A 145 -3.76 -9.40 5.93
C VAL A 145 -5.09 -8.73 5.62
N ALA A 146 -5.09 -7.54 5.01
CA ALA A 146 -6.29 -6.79 4.65
C ALA A 146 -7.21 -7.55 3.68
N ILE A 147 -6.64 -8.25 2.68
CA ILE A 147 -7.39 -9.06 1.72
C ILE A 147 -8.16 -10.18 2.45
N HIS A 148 -7.48 -10.95 3.29
CA HIS A 148 -8.14 -12.01 4.07
C HIS A 148 -9.15 -11.44 5.06
N TYR A 149 -8.82 -10.33 5.73
CA TYR A 149 -9.70 -9.67 6.70
C TYR A 149 -11.01 -9.21 6.07
N LEU A 150 -10.97 -8.62 4.88
CA LEU A 150 -12.16 -8.20 4.12
C LEU A 150 -13.07 -9.40 3.80
N ARG A 151 -12.48 -10.52 3.40
CA ARG A 151 -13.22 -11.74 3.08
C ARG A 151 -13.87 -12.36 4.31
N GLU A 152 -13.11 -12.54 5.37
CA GLU A 152 -13.60 -13.24 6.57
C GLU A 152 -14.60 -12.41 7.38
N ASN A 153 -14.37 -11.11 7.52
CA ASN A 153 -15.19 -10.29 8.42
C ASN A 153 -16.33 -9.54 7.70
N TYR A 154 -16.20 -9.32 6.39
CA TYR A 154 -17.17 -8.51 5.63
C TYR A 154 -17.78 -9.22 4.43
N ASN A 155 -17.37 -10.47 4.17
CA ASN A 155 -17.79 -11.24 2.99
C ASN A 155 -17.57 -10.51 1.67
N VAL A 156 -16.52 -9.68 1.61
CA VAL A 156 -16.06 -9.00 0.38
C VAL A 156 -15.16 -9.98 -0.36
N GLN A 157 -15.57 -10.46 -1.51
CA GLN A 157 -14.82 -11.49 -2.25
C GLN A 157 -13.91 -10.87 -3.31
N ARG A 158 -14.46 -10.03 -4.19
CA ARG A 158 -13.70 -9.45 -5.30
C ARG A 158 -13.03 -8.15 -4.87
N ILE A 159 -11.75 -8.27 -4.54
CA ILE A 159 -10.92 -7.15 -4.10
C ILE A 159 -10.01 -6.74 -5.26
N LEU A 160 -9.89 -5.44 -5.49
CA LEU A 160 -8.88 -4.88 -6.37
C LEU A 160 -7.70 -4.38 -5.54
N TYR A 161 -6.53 -4.96 -5.77
CA TYR A 161 -5.26 -4.42 -5.32
C TYR A 161 -4.57 -3.72 -6.48
N VAL A 162 -4.25 -2.44 -6.29
CA VAL A 162 -3.48 -1.64 -7.25
C VAL A 162 -2.21 -1.17 -6.60
N ASP A 163 -1.10 -1.36 -7.28
CA ASP A 163 0.23 -0.95 -6.85
C ASP A 163 0.83 0.04 -7.85
N ILE A 164 1.35 1.16 -7.34
CA ILE A 164 2.07 2.17 -8.13
C ILE A 164 3.40 2.55 -7.47
N ASP A 165 3.88 1.71 -6.54
CA ASP A 165 5.25 1.71 -6.06
C ASP A 165 6.21 1.45 -7.23
N ALA A 166 7.46 1.88 -7.13
CA ALA A 166 8.44 1.53 -8.16
C ALA A 166 8.82 0.04 -8.15
N HIS A 167 8.62 -0.65 -7.03
CA HIS A 167 8.93 -2.06 -6.86
C HIS A 167 7.69 -2.92 -7.11
N HIS A 168 7.87 -4.06 -7.78
CA HIS A 168 6.80 -5.04 -7.94
C HIS A 168 6.32 -5.58 -6.58
N GLY A 169 5.00 -5.60 -6.35
CA GLY A 169 4.37 -6.10 -5.13
C GLY A 169 4.37 -7.63 -5.03
N ASP A 170 5.57 -8.22 -5.04
CA ASP A 170 5.80 -9.66 -5.15
C ASP A 170 5.19 -10.47 -4.00
N GLY A 171 5.14 -9.90 -2.79
CA GLY A 171 4.51 -10.55 -1.63
C GLY A 171 3.00 -10.71 -1.78
N ILE A 172 2.35 -9.83 -2.55
CA ILE A 172 0.93 -9.97 -2.89
C ILE A 172 0.78 -10.85 -4.13
N PHE A 173 1.54 -10.55 -5.19
CA PHE A 173 1.39 -11.27 -6.44
C PHE A 173 1.52 -12.79 -6.26
N TYR A 174 2.64 -13.27 -5.73
CA TYR A 174 2.90 -14.71 -5.62
C TYR A 174 2.07 -15.43 -4.55
N ASP A 175 1.69 -14.75 -3.47
CA ASP A 175 0.86 -15.35 -2.43
C ASP A 175 -0.63 -15.45 -2.80
N PHE A 176 -1.03 -14.76 -3.89
CA PHE A 176 -2.39 -14.76 -4.45
C PHE A 176 -2.42 -15.04 -5.95
N GLU A 177 -1.37 -15.63 -6.54
CA GLU A 177 -1.30 -15.84 -7.99
C GLU A 177 -2.34 -16.81 -8.54
N ASP A 178 -2.86 -17.73 -7.72
CA ASP A 178 -3.93 -18.68 -8.03
C ASP A 178 -5.34 -18.22 -7.60
N ASP A 179 -5.44 -17.04 -6.98
CA ASP A 179 -6.69 -16.47 -6.46
C ASP A 179 -7.43 -15.66 -7.53
N ALA A 180 -8.48 -16.23 -8.11
CA ALA A 180 -9.26 -15.61 -9.17
C ALA A 180 -10.10 -14.41 -8.70
N ASP A 181 -10.37 -14.27 -7.41
CA ASP A 181 -11.17 -13.18 -6.84
C ASP A 181 -10.31 -11.99 -6.39
N LEU A 182 -8.98 -12.13 -6.37
CA LEU A 182 -8.09 -10.99 -6.24
C LEU A 182 -7.74 -10.42 -7.63
N LEU A 183 -8.29 -9.27 -7.94
CA LEU A 183 -7.85 -8.47 -9.09
C LEU A 183 -6.57 -7.73 -8.71
N PHE A 184 -5.51 -7.93 -9.47
CA PHE A 184 -4.21 -7.33 -9.20
C PHE A 184 -3.76 -6.49 -10.39
N ALA A 185 -3.37 -5.24 -10.15
CA ALA A 185 -2.81 -4.36 -11.17
C ALA A 185 -1.58 -3.65 -10.59
N ASP A 186 -0.43 -3.83 -11.21
CA ASP A 186 0.84 -3.31 -10.73
C ASP A 186 1.59 -2.60 -11.86
N ILE A 187 2.00 -1.35 -11.60
CA ILE A 187 2.83 -0.54 -12.51
C ILE A 187 4.13 -0.24 -11.80
N HIS A 188 5.19 -0.92 -12.17
CA HIS A 188 6.48 -0.88 -11.51
C HIS A 188 7.64 -0.71 -12.49
N GLN A 189 8.83 -0.40 -12.00
CA GLN A 189 10.05 -0.42 -12.80
C GLN A 189 10.41 -1.86 -13.18
N ASP A 190 10.90 -2.03 -14.40
CA ASP A 190 11.32 -3.32 -14.97
C ASP A 190 12.19 -4.12 -13.99
N GLY A 191 11.77 -5.35 -13.68
CA GLY A 191 12.41 -6.25 -12.74
C GLY A 191 13.85 -6.61 -13.12
N ASP A 192 14.23 -6.56 -14.39
CA ASP A 192 15.63 -6.75 -14.80
C ASP A 192 16.56 -5.63 -14.27
N THR A 193 15.97 -4.51 -13.80
CA THR A 193 16.71 -3.31 -13.37
C THR A 193 16.46 -2.92 -11.91
N LEU A 194 15.47 -3.53 -11.26
CA LEU A 194 15.09 -3.19 -9.89
C LEU A 194 14.69 -4.44 -9.09
N TYR A 195 14.95 -4.41 -7.77
CA TYR A 195 14.39 -5.36 -6.80
C TYR A 195 12.86 -5.42 -6.94
N PRO A 196 12.18 -6.55 -6.75
CA PRO A 196 12.72 -7.87 -6.41
C PRO A 196 13.18 -8.70 -7.63
N GLY A 197 13.19 -8.16 -8.83
CA GLY A 197 13.59 -8.87 -10.03
C GLY A 197 12.46 -9.69 -10.67
N THR A 198 11.20 -9.32 -10.42
CA THR A 198 9.99 -10.04 -10.82
C THR A 198 8.95 -9.09 -11.42
N GLY A 199 7.77 -9.58 -11.77
CA GLY A 199 6.67 -8.78 -12.33
C GLY A 199 6.73 -8.69 -13.87
N ALA A 200 7.15 -9.77 -14.53
CA ALA A 200 7.11 -9.83 -15.99
C ALA A 200 5.67 -9.70 -16.52
N SER A 201 5.51 -9.08 -17.69
CA SER A 201 4.18 -8.78 -18.26
C SER A 201 3.37 -10.02 -18.64
N ASP A 202 3.99 -11.18 -18.74
CA ASP A 202 3.35 -12.48 -18.96
C ASP A 202 2.96 -13.20 -17.65
N GLU A 203 3.33 -12.67 -16.49
CA GLU A 203 2.85 -13.12 -15.19
C GLU A 203 1.44 -12.59 -14.95
N THR A 204 0.42 -13.37 -15.36
CA THR A 204 -1.01 -12.96 -15.35
C THR A 204 -1.87 -13.75 -14.36
N GLY A 205 -1.24 -14.50 -13.45
CA GLY A 205 -1.87 -15.47 -12.56
C GLY A 205 -1.82 -16.90 -13.11
N ILE A 206 -2.17 -17.87 -12.28
CA ILE A 206 -2.15 -19.30 -12.63
C ILE A 206 -3.51 -19.96 -12.43
N GLY A 207 -3.70 -21.15 -13.04
CA GLY A 207 -4.93 -21.92 -12.89
C GLY A 207 -6.18 -21.13 -13.29
N ASN A 208 -7.13 -21.01 -12.36
CA ASN A 208 -8.37 -20.24 -12.58
C ASN A 208 -8.17 -18.71 -12.48
N ALA A 209 -7.01 -18.28 -12.00
CA ALA A 209 -6.67 -16.86 -11.87
C ALA A 209 -5.91 -16.29 -13.09
N VAL A 210 -5.70 -17.08 -14.14
CA VAL A 210 -5.11 -16.56 -15.39
C VAL A 210 -5.92 -15.39 -15.91
N ASN A 211 -5.22 -14.27 -16.24
CA ASN A 211 -5.76 -12.99 -16.64
C ASN A 211 -6.51 -12.19 -15.53
N THR A 212 -6.38 -12.58 -14.27
CA THR A 212 -6.85 -11.77 -13.15
C THR A 212 -5.74 -10.90 -12.52
N LYS A 213 -4.56 -10.94 -13.09
CA LYS A 213 -3.40 -10.13 -12.72
C LYS A 213 -2.88 -9.41 -13.95
N ILE A 214 -2.46 -8.15 -13.78
CA ILE A 214 -1.81 -7.37 -14.82
C ILE A 214 -0.55 -6.73 -14.26
N ASN A 215 0.61 -7.11 -14.81
CA ASN A 215 1.92 -6.53 -14.53
C ASN A 215 2.34 -5.62 -15.68
N LEU A 216 2.66 -4.38 -15.39
CA LEU A 216 3.01 -3.36 -16.36
C LEU A 216 4.38 -2.76 -15.99
N SER A 217 5.44 -3.39 -16.49
CA SER A 217 6.79 -2.92 -16.26
C SER A 217 7.11 -1.67 -17.07
N LEU A 218 7.75 -0.70 -16.43
CA LEU A 218 8.22 0.54 -17.03
C LEU A 218 9.74 0.53 -17.11
N PRO A 219 10.35 1.01 -18.21
CA PRO A 219 11.81 1.11 -18.28
C PRO A 219 12.34 2.15 -17.29
N PRO A 220 13.60 2.02 -16.82
CA PRO A 220 14.28 3.08 -16.08
C PRO A 220 14.20 4.42 -16.82
N GLY A 221 13.90 5.50 -16.10
CA GLY A 221 13.71 6.82 -16.67
C GLY A 221 12.31 7.11 -17.22
N ALA A 222 11.37 6.16 -17.14
CA ALA A 222 9.99 6.39 -17.56
C ALA A 222 9.35 7.56 -16.80
N THR A 223 8.53 8.31 -17.53
CA THR A 223 7.87 9.54 -17.07
C THR A 223 6.36 9.36 -16.96
N ASP A 224 5.64 10.42 -16.62
CA ASP A 224 4.16 10.43 -16.57
C ASP A 224 3.50 10.00 -17.90
N ASN A 225 4.21 10.12 -19.05
CA ASN A 225 3.66 9.67 -20.33
C ASN A 225 3.55 8.14 -20.38
N GLU A 226 4.65 7.43 -20.09
CA GLU A 226 4.67 5.97 -20.07
C GLU A 226 3.73 5.43 -18.97
N PHE A 227 3.69 6.09 -17.82
CA PHE A 227 2.74 5.75 -16.76
C PHE A 227 1.29 5.91 -17.22
N SER A 228 0.96 7.00 -17.92
CA SER A 228 -0.40 7.23 -18.44
C SER A 228 -0.84 6.17 -19.45
N GLU A 229 0.10 5.72 -20.31
CA GLU A 229 -0.16 4.62 -21.26
C GLU A 229 -0.41 3.28 -20.54
N ALA A 230 0.38 3.00 -19.48
CA ALA A 230 0.18 1.84 -18.63
C ALA A 230 -1.16 1.93 -17.88
N TRP A 231 -1.47 3.11 -17.33
CA TRP A 231 -2.71 3.33 -16.60
C TRP A 231 -3.96 3.10 -17.45
N ALA A 232 -3.94 3.51 -18.72
CA ALA A 232 -5.04 3.23 -19.65
C ALA A 232 -5.29 1.73 -19.83
N LYS A 233 -4.26 0.87 -19.73
CA LYS A 233 -4.42 -0.59 -19.75
C LYS A 233 -5.06 -1.09 -18.45
N VAL A 234 -4.70 -0.51 -17.29
CA VAL A 234 -5.37 -0.81 -16.02
C VAL A 234 -6.85 -0.45 -16.08
N GLU A 235 -7.22 0.74 -16.56
CA GLU A 235 -8.62 1.15 -16.71
C GLU A 235 -9.40 0.19 -17.61
N ASN A 236 -8.83 -0.21 -18.74
CA ASN A 236 -9.45 -1.17 -19.65
C ASN A 236 -9.65 -2.54 -18.99
N TYR A 237 -8.65 -3.03 -18.24
CA TYR A 237 -8.76 -4.27 -17.50
C TYR A 237 -9.89 -4.23 -16.45
N LEU A 238 -10.09 -3.09 -15.79
CA LEU A 238 -11.09 -2.92 -14.74
C LEU A 238 -12.52 -2.72 -15.28
N MET A 239 -12.70 -2.37 -16.56
CA MET A 239 -14.04 -2.22 -17.13
C MET A 239 -14.87 -3.51 -17.06
N ASP A 240 -14.22 -4.65 -17.28
CA ASP A 240 -14.86 -5.97 -17.27
C ASP A 240 -14.81 -6.67 -15.90
N ASN A 241 -14.09 -6.07 -14.95
CA ASN A 241 -13.79 -6.66 -13.64
C ASN A 241 -14.14 -5.69 -12.49
N PRO A 242 -15.42 -5.44 -12.19
CA PRO A 242 -15.79 -4.49 -11.14
C PRO A 242 -15.44 -5.03 -9.75
N PRO A 243 -14.70 -4.26 -8.92
CA PRO A 243 -14.35 -4.66 -7.56
C PRO A 243 -15.47 -4.35 -6.56
N GLU A 244 -15.43 -4.99 -5.40
CA GLU A 244 -16.25 -4.69 -4.23
C GLU A 244 -15.53 -3.82 -3.19
N PHE A 245 -14.18 -3.79 -3.24
CA PHE A 245 -13.30 -2.96 -2.41
C PHE A 245 -11.99 -2.70 -3.16
N ILE A 246 -11.37 -1.54 -2.95
CA ILE A 246 -10.09 -1.17 -3.57
C ILE A 246 -9.02 -0.92 -2.50
N ILE A 247 -7.86 -1.56 -2.67
CA ILE A 247 -6.63 -1.28 -1.92
C ILE A 247 -5.65 -0.64 -2.91
N LEU A 248 -5.24 0.60 -2.64
CA LEU A 248 -4.23 1.32 -3.41
C LEU A 248 -2.94 1.39 -2.61
N GLN A 249 -1.90 0.68 -3.04
CA GLN A 249 -0.53 0.90 -2.61
C GLN A 249 0.05 2.03 -3.48
N CYS A 250 0.50 3.11 -2.86
CA CYS A 250 0.94 4.31 -3.57
C CYS A 250 2.33 4.79 -3.11
N GLY A 251 3.31 3.88 -3.20
CA GLY A 251 4.71 4.19 -2.94
C GLY A 251 5.19 5.41 -3.71
N ALA A 252 5.92 6.29 -3.02
CA ALA A 252 6.41 7.56 -3.60
C ALA A 252 7.79 7.43 -4.26
N ASP A 253 8.35 6.24 -4.27
CA ASP A 253 9.65 5.94 -4.88
C ASP A 253 9.60 5.89 -6.42
N SER A 254 8.43 5.81 -7.00
CA SER A 254 8.24 5.99 -8.45
C SER A 254 8.46 7.44 -8.92
N LEU A 255 8.58 8.42 -8.02
CA LEU A 255 8.82 9.81 -8.38
C LEU A 255 10.31 10.11 -8.64
N ALA A 256 10.57 11.01 -9.58
CA ALA A 256 11.90 11.47 -9.95
C ALA A 256 12.73 11.90 -8.72
N GLY A 257 14.00 11.45 -8.68
CA GLY A 257 14.94 11.81 -7.62
C GLY A 257 14.81 10.95 -6.36
N ASP A 258 14.10 9.84 -6.40
CA ASP A 258 14.21 8.82 -5.35
C ASP A 258 15.62 8.19 -5.36
N PRO A 259 16.23 7.93 -4.19
CA PRO A 259 17.61 7.47 -4.13
C PRO A 259 17.83 6.01 -4.53
N ILE A 260 16.79 5.18 -4.58
CA ILE A 260 16.95 3.74 -4.81
C ILE A 260 16.21 3.22 -6.05
N THR A 261 15.47 4.07 -6.74
CA THR A 261 14.75 3.74 -7.98
C THR A 261 15.15 4.68 -9.12
N GLN A 262 14.69 4.42 -10.34
CA GLN A 262 15.09 5.18 -11.51
C GLN A 262 13.89 5.68 -12.33
N LEU A 263 12.67 5.54 -11.85
CA LEU A 263 11.51 6.15 -12.49
C LEU A 263 11.56 7.68 -12.33
N ASN A 264 11.00 8.39 -13.29
CA ASN A 264 10.97 9.85 -13.32
C ASN A 264 9.53 10.38 -13.35
N LEU A 265 8.62 9.75 -12.59
CA LEU A 265 7.26 10.24 -12.48
C LEU A 265 7.20 11.54 -11.67
N THR A 266 6.10 12.26 -11.82
CA THR A 266 5.75 13.36 -10.93
C THR A 266 4.57 12.97 -10.03
N GLU A 267 4.29 13.80 -9.05
CA GLU A 267 3.11 13.59 -8.20
C GLU A 267 1.77 13.63 -8.96
N ALA A 268 1.77 14.06 -10.22
CA ALA A 268 0.59 14.03 -11.08
C ALA A 268 0.16 12.59 -11.41
N ALA A 269 1.09 11.65 -11.53
CA ALA A 269 0.79 10.23 -11.71
C ALA A 269 -0.02 9.67 -10.53
N HIS A 270 0.41 9.94 -9.29
CA HIS A 270 -0.32 9.55 -8.08
C HIS A 270 -1.73 10.15 -8.03
N ARG A 271 -1.86 11.44 -8.39
CA ARG A 271 -3.16 12.09 -8.46
C ARG A 271 -4.06 11.46 -9.52
N MET A 272 -3.55 11.19 -10.69
CA MET A 272 -4.29 10.59 -11.80
C MET A 272 -4.81 9.20 -11.40
N ALA A 273 -3.94 8.32 -10.92
CA ALA A 273 -4.30 6.99 -10.46
C ALA A 273 -5.38 7.03 -9.37
N ALA A 274 -5.16 7.83 -8.32
CA ALA A 274 -6.10 7.95 -7.23
C ALA A 274 -7.46 8.53 -7.65
N LEU A 275 -7.50 9.51 -8.57
CA LEU A 275 -8.76 10.05 -9.09
C LEU A 275 -9.52 9.02 -9.91
N SER A 276 -8.85 8.29 -10.79
CA SER A 276 -9.45 7.21 -11.58
C SER A 276 -10.02 6.13 -10.67
N LEU A 277 -9.25 5.65 -9.69
CA LEU A 277 -9.73 4.65 -8.71
C LEU A 277 -10.90 5.16 -7.87
N CYS A 278 -10.90 6.44 -7.49
CA CYS A 278 -12.06 7.03 -6.82
C CYS A 278 -13.33 6.98 -7.66
N GLN A 279 -13.23 7.22 -8.99
CA GLN A 279 -14.37 7.13 -9.90
C GLN A 279 -14.85 5.68 -10.06
N ILE A 280 -13.92 4.73 -10.15
CA ILE A 280 -14.22 3.29 -10.19
C ILE A 280 -14.90 2.86 -8.89
N ALA A 281 -14.35 3.25 -7.73
CA ALA A 281 -14.93 2.95 -6.44
C ALA A 281 -16.35 3.53 -6.27
N ASP A 282 -16.56 4.77 -6.71
CA ASP A 282 -17.86 5.44 -6.64
C ASP A 282 -18.93 4.77 -7.53
N ARG A 283 -18.49 4.15 -8.62
CA ARG A 283 -19.37 3.45 -9.56
C ARG A 283 -19.72 2.03 -9.10
N HIS A 284 -18.74 1.31 -8.52
CA HIS A 284 -18.85 -0.14 -8.34
C HIS A 284 -18.88 -0.62 -6.89
N CYS A 285 -18.29 0.13 -5.95
CA CYS A 285 -18.16 -0.31 -4.56
C CYS A 285 -18.42 0.81 -3.53
N ASP A 286 -19.42 1.66 -3.77
CA ASP A 286 -19.86 2.70 -2.84
C ASP A 286 -18.75 3.66 -2.37
N GLY A 287 -17.73 3.85 -3.20
CA GLY A 287 -16.58 4.69 -2.91
C GLY A 287 -15.56 4.07 -1.94
N ARG A 288 -15.65 2.76 -1.67
CA ARG A 288 -14.77 2.04 -0.75
C ARG A 288 -13.37 1.88 -1.31
N ILE A 289 -12.44 2.69 -0.81
CA ILE A 289 -11.02 2.64 -1.16
C ILE A 289 -10.16 3.01 0.05
N ILE A 290 -9.11 2.24 0.27
CA ILE A 290 -8.03 2.56 1.20
C ILE A 290 -6.76 2.87 0.40
N GLY A 291 -6.04 3.95 0.77
CA GLY A 291 -4.70 4.24 0.28
C GLY A 291 -3.67 3.89 1.35
N LEU A 292 -2.58 3.26 0.93
CA LEU A 292 -1.46 2.83 1.75
C LEU A 292 -0.18 3.47 1.20
N GLY A 293 0.65 4.02 2.08
CA GLY A 293 1.79 4.85 1.67
C GLY A 293 2.86 4.11 0.87
N GLY A 294 3.20 2.87 1.26
CA GLY A 294 4.22 2.09 0.54
C GLY A 294 5.63 2.64 0.68
N GLY A 295 6.45 2.43 -0.36
CA GLY A 295 7.81 2.91 -0.46
C GLY A 295 7.94 4.42 -0.62
N GLY A 296 9.14 4.87 -0.93
CA GLY A 296 9.50 6.29 -1.06
C GLY A 296 10.56 6.70 -0.04
N TYR A 297 11.67 7.20 -0.54
CA TYR A 297 12.89 7.43 0.25
C TYR A 297 13.43 8.85 0.05
N ASN A 298 12.84 9.60 -0.86
CA ASN A 298 12.96 11.05 -0.95
C ASN A 298 11.80 11.69 -0.18
N LEU A 299 12.09 12.41 0.90
CA LEU A 299 11.09 12.98 1.81
C LEU A 299 10.16 13.99 1.12
N ASP A 300 10.68 14.77 0.16
CA ASP A 300 9.86 15.71 -0.62
C ASP A 300 8.87 14.97 -1.54
N ASN A 301 9.28 13.83 -2.09
CA ASN A 301 8.42 12.98 -2.92
C ASN A 301 7.27 12.39 -2.10
N ILE A 302 7.57 11.86 -0.91
CA ILE A 302 6.55 11.36 0.04
C ILE A 302 5.51 12.46 0.32
N ALA A 303 5.96 13.63 0.71
CA ALA A 303 5.09 14.76 1.05
C ALA A 303 4.18 15.13 -0.13
N LYS A 304 4.74 15.20 -1.35
CA LYS A 304 3.99 15.55 -2.56
C LYS A 304 3.04 14.44 -3.00
N ALA A 305 3.53 13.22 -3.18
CA ALA A 305 2.75 12.10 -3.71
C ALA A 305 1.52 11.81 -2.84
N TRP A 306 1.72 11.60 -1.55
CA TRP A 306 0.60 11.21 -0.67
C TRP A 306 -0.41 12.33 -0.46
N THR A 307 0.01 13.61 -0.46
CA THR A 307 -0.97 14.72 -0.42
C THR A 307 -1.78 14.83 -1.71
N GLN A 308 -1.25 14.42 -2.87
CA GLN A 308 -2.07 14.33 -4.10
C GLN A 308 -3.10 13.20 -4.03
N VAL A 309 -2.77 12.06 -3.41
CA VAL A 309 -3.76 11.01 -3.14
C VAL A 309 -4.86 11.53 -2.21
N ILE A 310 -4.51 12.26 -1.13
CA ILE A 310 -5.51 12.88 -0.26
C ILE A 310 -6.39 13.88 -1.02
N LYS A 311 -5.81 14.72 -1.88
CA LYS A 311 -6.58 15.64 -2.72
C LYS A 311 -7.56 14.89 -3.64
N ALA A 312 -7.14 13.75 -4.20
CA ALA A 312 -8.02 12.92 -5.02
C ALA A 312 -9.16 12.32 -4.19
N PHE A 313 -8.86 11.83 -2.97
CA PHE A 313 -9.87 11.27 -2.06
C PHE A 313 -10.93 12.30 -1.62
N LEU A 314 -10.56 13.58 -1.56
CA LEU A 314 -11.45 14.68 -1.23
C LEU A 314 -12.31 15.15 -2.41
N VAL A 315 -11.93 14.83 -3.66
CA VAL A 315 -12.73 15.16 -4.85
C VAL A 315 -13.97 14.25 -4.90
N ASN A 316 -15.11 14.83 -5.31
CA ASN A 316 -16.37 14.09 -5.54
C ASN A 316 -16.91 13.32 -4.32
N GLN A 317 -16.82 13.91 -3.13
CA GLN A 317 -17.68 13.51 -2.01
C GLN A 317 -19.15 13.92 -2.28
N LYS A 318 -19.65 13.71 -3.51
CA LYS A 318 -21.06 13.95 -3.78
C LYS A 318 -21.89 12.84 -3.15
N SER A 319 -22.77 13.29 -2.31
CA SER A 319 -23.84 12.56 -1.63
C SER A 319 -24.69 11.72 -2.59
#